data_6dd694a9711cc065e8eddb4bddf9564d
#
_entry.id   6dd694a9711cc065e8eddb4bddf9564d
#
_cell.length_a   1.000
_cell.length_b   1.000
_cell.length_c   1.000
_cell.angle_alpha   90.00
_cell.angle_beta   90.00
_cell.angle_gamma   90.00
#
_symmetry.space_group_name_H-M   'P 1'
#
loop_
_entity.id
_entity.type
_entity.pdbx_description
1 polymer ?
#
loop_
_entity_poly.entity_id
_entity_poly.type
_entity_poly.pdbx_seq_one_letter_code
_entity_poly.pdbx_strand_id
1 'polypeptide(L)'
;ILMGVGSIDCKHTEQDIPQLSQQTTAGLPYYDVDFLGGFNEIFNDHHATPSYFIDFKPYNHADFWCNLSGDSMSPRINNGDIIALKQCTLDTIQFGEVYAVDMGDIRTVKVVRRGSSPDTLRLIPINTEEYDEQEYSISRILRIFKVIGSIRSAS
;
A
#
# COMPACT_ATOMS: atom_id res chain seq x y z
N ILE A 1 -8.94 -5.50 33.09
CA ILE A 1 -9.81 -5.64 33.21
C ILE A 1 -9.91 -5.62 33.30
N LEU A 2 -9.73 -5.54 33.69
CA LEU A 2 -10.64 -5.63 33.73
C LEU A 2 -10.84 -5.72 33.88
N MET A 3 -10.80 -5.83 33.91
CA MET A 3 -11.73 -6.07 33.92
C MET A 3 -12.09 -6.22 33.74
N GLY A 4 -11.47 -6.00 33.67
CA GLY A 4 -12.55 -6.36 33.48
C GLY A 4 -12.46 -6.63 33.16
N VAL A 5 -12.31 -6.51 32.88
CA VAL A 5 -13.01 -6.95 32.64
C VAL A 5 -13.01 -7.23 32.28
N GLY A 6 -12.48 -6.95 32.29
CA GLY A 6 -13.36 -7.46 32.14
C GLY A 6 -13.07 -7.81 31.69
N SER A 7 -12.74 -7.83 31.08
CA SER A 7 -13.29 -8.27 30.95
C SER A 7 -13.13 -8.59 30.54
N ILE A 8 -12.85 -8.61 30.30
CA ILE A 8 -13.52 -9.04 30.15
C ILE A 8 -13.49 -9.42 29.90
N ASP A 9 -13.17 -9.38 29.49
CA ASP A 9 -13.85 -9.90 29.52
C ASP A 9 -13.89 -10.34 29.20
N CYS A 10 -13.66 -10.44 29.05
CA CYS A 10 -14.37 -10.96 28.92
C CYS A 10 -14.63 -11.11 28.68
N LYS A 11 -14.70 -11.13 28.23
CA LYS A 11 -15.56 -11.38 28.15
C LYS A 11 -15.81 -11.65 27.59
N HIS A 12 -15.89 -11.76 27.38
CA HIS A 12 -16.72 -12.10 27.05
C HIS A 12 -16.84 -12.48 26.46
N THR A 13 -16.92 -12.62 26.35
CA THR A 13 -17.32 -13.09 25.85
C THR A 13 -17.43 -13.39 24.99
N GLU A 14 -17.77 -13.40 24.87
CA GLU A 14 -18.14 -13.75 24.20
C GLU A 14 -18.00 -14.13 23.38
N GLN A 15 -18.03 -14.35 23.13
CA GLN A 15 -18.19 -14.80 22.35
C GLN A 15 -18.02 -15.49 21.41
N ASP A 16 -17.63 -15.83 20.90
CA ASP A 16 -17.51 -16.98 20.40
C ASP A 16 -17.46 -17.16 18.95
N ILE A 17 -18.47 -17.22 18.19
CA ILE A 17 -18.57 -17.40 16.75
C ILE A 17 -17.85 -16.34 15.98
N PRO A 18 -17.91 -15.08 16.38
CA PRO A 18 -17.15 -14.05 15.70
C PRO A 18 -15.65 -14.29 15.67
N GLN A 19 -15.17 -15.08 16.59
CA GLN A 19 -13.75 -15.34 16.65
C GLN A 19 -13.25 -16.18 15.49
N LEU A 20 -14.07 -17.09 14.99
CA LEU A 20 -13.68 -17.86 13.81
C LEU A 20 -13.54 -16.98 12.59
N SER A 21 -14.47 -16.04 12.42
CA SER A 21 -14.38 -15.11 11.31
C SER A 21 -13.11 -14.27 11.41
N GLN A 22 -12.78 -13.83 12.60
CA GLN A 22 -11.60 -13.01 12.80
C GLN A 22 -10.34 -13.76 12.47
N GLN A 23 -10.28 -15.05 12.74
CA GLN A 23 -9.11 -15.84 12.43
C GLN A 23 -8.87 -15.95 10.93
N THR A 24 -9.95 -16.04 10.14
CA THR A 24 -9.81 -16.14 8.70
C THR A 24 -9.44 -14.83 8.05
N THR A 25 -9.60 -13.71 8.77
CA THR A 25 -9.31 -12.39 8.23
C THR A 25 -8.18 -11.69 8.97
N ALA A 26 -7.35 -12.48 9.68
CA ALA A 26 -6.20 -11.89 10.39
C ALA A 26 -5.24 -11.26 9.38
N GLY A 27 -4.72 -10.09 9.74
CA GLY A 27 -3.80 -9.34 8.89
C GLY A 27 -4.52 -8.43 7.92
N LEU A 28 -3.85 -8.11 6.83
CA LEU A 28 -4.35 -7.16 5.85
C LEU A 28 -4.80 -7.88 4.59
N PRO A 29 -5.83 -7.37 3.92
CA PRO A 29 -6.29 -7.98 2.67
C PRO A 29 -5.21 -7.87 1.60
N TYR A 30 -5.07 -8.93 0.83
CA TYR A 30 -4.21 -8.95 -0.35
C TYR A 30 -5.10 -9.09 -1.58
N TYR A 31 -4.93 -8.15 -2.50
CA TYR A 31 -5.64 -8.15 -3.77
C TYR A 31 -4.64 -8.54 -4.87
N ASP A 32 -4.98 -9.59 -5.62
CA ASP A 32 -4.13 -10.07 -6.69
C ASP A 32 -4.32 -9.21 -7.94
N VAL A 33 -3.96 -7.94 -7.80
CA VAL A 33 -4.03 -6.96 -8.89
C VAL A 33 -2.73 -6.16 -8.89
N ASP A 34 -2.34 -5.74 -10.08
CA ASP A 34 -1.16 -4.90 -10.26
C ASP A 34 -1.55 -3.45 -9.98
N PHE A 35 -0.76 -2.79 -9.15
CA PHE A 35 -1.01 -1.38 -8.84
C PHE A 35 -1.02 -0.53 -10.12
N LEU A 36 -0.17 -0.85 -11.09
CA LEU A 36 -0.07 -0.05 -12.31
C LEU A 36 -1.25 -0.26 -13.25
N GLY A 37 -1.85 -1.46 -13.27
CA GLY A 37 -2.85 -1.81 -14.26
C GLY A 37 -4.25 -2.09 -13.75
N GLY A 38 -4.37 -2.69 -12.56
CA GLY A 38 -5.66 -3.16 -12.07
C GLY A 38 -6.19 -2.46 -10.83
N PHE A 39 -5.53 -1.41 -10.42
CA PHE A 39 -5.78 -0.79 -9.12
C PHE A 39 -7.19 -0.23 -8.97
N ASN A 40 -7.77 0.27 -10.06
CA ASN A 40 -9.12 0.84 -9.99
C ASN A 40 -10.16 -0.16 -9.53
N GLU A 41 -9.91 -1.45 -9.76
CA GLU A 41 -10.86 -2.49 -9.34
C GLU A 41 -10.99 -2.56 -7.83
N ILE A 42 -9.93 -2.19 -7.09
CA ILE A 42 -9.98 -2.21 -5.64
C ILE A 42 -10.86 -1.09 -5.10
N PHE A 43 -10.79 0.11 -5.72
CA PHE A 43 -11.43 1.30 -5.17
C PHE A 43 -12.75 1.64 -5.82
N ASN A 44 -12.95 1.26 -7.08
CA ASN A 44 -14.15 1.61 -7.82
C ASN A 44 -15.17 0.49 -7.85
N ASP A 45 -14.75 -0.72 -7.52
CA ASP A 45 -15.65 -1.87 -7.50
C ASP A 45 -15.92 -2.24 -6.04
N HIS A 46 -17.14 -1.95 -5.60
CA HIS A 46 -17.55 -2.30 -4.24
C HIS A 46 -17.59 -3.81 -4.00
N HIS A 47 -17.38 -4.58 -5.04
CA HIS A 47 -17.37 -6.04 -4.96
C HIS A 47 -15.96 -6.62 -4.98
N ALA A 48 -14.92 -5.77 -4.96
CA ALA A 48 -13.55 -6.27 -4.94
C ALA A 48 -13.34 -7.13 -3.70
N THR A 49 -12.92 -8.37 -3.92
CA THR A 49 -12.72 -9.35 -2.86
C THR A 49 -11.24 -9.67 -2.76
N PRO A 50 -10.67 -9.63 -1.56
CA PRO A 50 -9.27 -10.03 -1.41
C PRO A 50 -9.09 -11.51 -1.73
N SER A 51 -7.96 -11.86 -2.30
CA SER A 51 -7.62 -13.25 -2.59
C SER A 51 -7.33 -14.01 -1.31
N TYR A 52 -6.62 -13.36 -0.39
CA TYR A 52 -6.38 -13.89 0.95
C TYR A 52 -5.91 -12.73 1.84
N PHE A 53 -5.54 -13.05 3.08
CA PHE A 53 -5.07 -12.06 4.04
C PHE A 53 -3.64 -12.37 4.42
N ILE A 54 -2.82 -11.35 4.57
CA ILE A 54 -1.42 -11.47 4.96
C ILE A 54 -1.28 -10.85 6.34
N ASP A 55 -0.81 -11.66 7.29
CA ASP A 55 -0.60 -11.22 8.67
C ASP A 55 0.90 -11.16 8.92
N PHE A 56 1.47 -9.97 8.78
CA PHE A 56 2.87 -9.74 9.08
C PHE A 56 2.95 -8.49 9.96
N LYS A 57 3.18 -8.70 11.25
CA LYS A 57 3.02 -7.63 12.25
C LYS A 57 3.83 -6.38 11.94
N PRO A 58 5.09 -6.46 11.48
CA PRO A 58 5.84 -5.24 11.17
C PRO A 58 5.18 -4.35 10.12
N TYR A 59 4.33 -4.91 9.24
CA TYR A 59 3.67 -4.13 8.19
C TYR A 59 2.16 -4.05 8.35
N ASN A 60 1.60 -4.55 9.44
CA ASN A 60 0.15 -4.59 9.64
C ASN A 60 -0.47 -3.21 9.88
N HIS A 61 0.36 -2.16 10.00
CA HIS A 61 -0.17 -0.81 10.06
C HIS A 61 -0.47 -0.24 8.67
N ALA A 62 -0.17 -0.96 7.60
CA ALA A 62 -0.61 -0.61 6.26
C ALA A 62 -2.10 -0.89 6.10
N ASP A 63 -2.65 -0.61 4.92
CA ASP A 63 -4.07 -0.80 4.66
C ASP A 63 -4.34 -2.08 3.87
N PHE A 64 -3.51 -2.38 2.89
CA PHE A 64 -3.68 -3.57 2.06
C PHE A 64 -2.39 -3.91 1.32
N TRP A 65 -2.39 -5.09 0.68
CA TRP A 65 -1.30 -5.56 -0.18
C TRP A 65 -1.80 -5.67 -1.62
N CYS A 66 -0.93 -5.38 -2.56
CA CYS A 66 -1.18 -5.64 -3.98
C CYS A 66 0.15 -5.92 -4.69
N ASN A 67 0.07 -6.20 -5.99
CA ASN A 67 1.27 -6.53 -6.76
C ASN A 67 1.86 -5.29 -7.41
N LEU A 68 3.16 -5.37 -7.69
CA LEU A 68 3.85 -4.35 -8.48
C LEU A 68 4.52 -5.01 -9.67
N SER A 69 4.30 -4.46 -10.86
CA SER A 69 5.04 -4.85 -12.06
C SER A 69 6.03 -3.75 -12.45
N GLY A 70 6.98 -4.10 -13.31
CA GLY A 70 7.96 -3.15 -13.80
C GLY A 70 9.23 -3.11 -12.97
N ASP A 71 10.27 -2.50 -13.53
CA ASP A 71 11.62 -2.53 -12.98
C ASP A 71 12.12 -1.18 -12.52
N SER A 72 11.28 -0.15 -12.51
CA SER A 72 11.76 1.20 -12.21
C SER A 72 12.30 1.36 -10.79
N MET A 73 11.89 0.48 -9.87
CA MET A 73 12.34 0.51 -8.49
C MET A 73 13.34 -0.59 -8.15
N SER A 74 13.79 -1.33 -9.17
CA SER A 74 14.78 -2.37 -8.98
C SER A 74 16.12 -1.76 -8.60
N PRO A 75 16.89 -2.37 -7.73
CA PRO A 75 16.69 -3.67 -7.09
C PRO A 75 15.96 -3.62 -5.74
N ARG A 76 15.49 -2.45 -5.32
CA ARG A 76 14.85 -2.29 -4.02
C ARG A 76 13.48 -2.96 -3.99
N ILE A 77 12.66 -2.71 -5.02
CA ILE A 77 11.39 -3.40 -5.22
C ILE A 77 11.41 -3.89 -6.67
N ASN A 78 11.13 -5.16 -6.87
CA ASN A 78 11.32 -5.77 -8.17
C ASN A 78 10.00 -6.17 -8.80
N ASN A 79 10.04 -6.40 -10.11
CA ASN A 79 8.88 -6.85 -10.85
C ASN A 79 8.30 -8.11 -10.20
N GLY A 80 7.02 -8.10 -9.91
CA GLY A 80 6.34 -9.24 -9.30
C GLY A 80 6.32 -9.22 -7.78
N ASP A 81 6.97 -8.25 -7.16
CA ASP A 81 6.92 -8.13 -5.69
C ASP A 81 5.52 -7.73 -5.23
N ILE A 82 5.18 -8.12 -4.01
CA ILE A 82 3.94 -7.74 -3.36
C ILE A 82 4.26 -6.59 -2.41
N ILE A 83 3.49 -5.50 -2.49
CA ILE A 83 3.76 -4.29 -1.72
C ILE A 83 2.61 -4.01 -0.76
N ALA A 84 2.96 -3.55 0.44
CA ALA A 84 1.99 -3.13 1.45
C ALA A 84 1.85 -1.61 1.36
N LEU A 85 0.64 -1.14 1.21
CA LEU A 85 0.34 0.26 0.98
C LEU A 85 -0.52 0.83 2.10
N LYS A 86 -0.21 2.06 2.49
CA LYS A 86 -1.00 2.82 3.45
C LYS A 86 -1.38 4.15 2.83
N GLN A 87 -2.68 4.38 2.67
CA GLN A 87 -3.14 5.65 2.11
C GLN A 87 -2.75 6.80 3.04
N CYS A 88 -2.32 7.89 2.43
CA CYS A 88 -1.91 9.08 3.16
C CYS A 88 -2.36 10.32 2.40
N THR A 89 -1.99 11.48 2.90
CA THR A 89 -2.34 12.75 2.28
C THR A 89 -1.06 13.47 1.87
N LEU A 90 -1.21 14.42 0.95
CA LEU A 90 -0.05 15.13 0.41
C LEU A 90 0.72 15.92 1.47
N ASP A 91 0.03 16.38 2.50
CA ASP A 91 0.68 17.15 3.58
C ASP A 91 1.48 16.27 4.54
N THR A 92 1.36 14.93 4.44
CA THR A 92 2.11 14.03 5.32
C THR A 92 3.28 13.35 4.60
N ILE A 93 3.56 13.75 3.37
CA ILE A 93 4.64 13.14 2.59
C ILE A 93 5.99 13.42 3.24
N GLN A 94 6.81 12.38 3.32
CA GLN A 94 8.20 12.48 3.76
C GLN A 94 9.08 12.36 2.52
N PHE A 95 9.77 13.42 2.16
CA PHE A 95 10.61 13.42 0.96
C PHE A 95 11.76 12.44 1.12
N GLY A 96 12.01 11.65 0.08
CA GLY A 96 13.01 10.60 0.09
C GLY A 96 12.45 9.22 0.35
N GLU A 97 11.18 9.11 0.73
CA GLU A 97 10.52 7.83 0.94
C GLU A 97 9.82 7.37 -0.34
N VAL A 98 9.43 6.10 -0.36
CA VAL A 98 8.79 5.49 -1.53
C VAL A 98 7.28 5.59 -1.40
N TYR A 99 6.64 6.03 -2.48
CA TYR A 99 5.19 6.19 -2.53
C TYR A 99 4.63 5.57 -3.79
N ALA A 100 3.42 5.06 -3.68
CA ALA A 100 2.59 4.64 -4.80
C ALA A 100 1.64 5.80 -5.10
N VAL A 101 1.69 6.31 -6.32
CA VAL A 101 1.01 7.53 -6.71
C VAL A 101 0.00 7.20 -7.80
N ASP A 102 -1.26 7.58 -7.58
CA ASP A 102 -2.35 7.39 -8.54
C ASP A 102 -2.78 8.74 -9.07
N MET A 103 -2.56 8.96 -10.36
CA MET A 103 -2.95 10.19 -11.05
C MET A 103 -4.12 9.97 -12.00
N GLY A 104 -4.77 8.81 -11.90
CA GLY A 104 -5.90 8.47 -12.75
C GLY A 104 -5.46 7.77 -14.03
N ASP A 105 -4.83 8.50 -14.91
CA ASP A 105 -4.31 7.96 -16.17
C ASP A 105 -2.95 7.29 -15.99
N ILE A 106 -2.22 7.65 -14.96
CA ILE A 106 -0.89 7.10 -14.66
C ILE A 106 -0.85 6.67 -13.21
N ARG A 107 -0.35 5.47 -12.96
CA ARG A 107 -0.04 4.98 -11.64
C ARG A 107 1.41 4.53 -11.61
N THR A 108 2.12 4.87 -10.55
CA THR A 108 3.55 4.60 -10.48
C THR A 108 4.01 4.48 -9.04
N VAL A 109 5.11 3.77 -8.83
CA VAL A 109 5.77 3.67 -7.52
C VAL A 109 7.16 4.24 -7.67
N LYS A 110 7.47 5.27 -6.90
CA LYS A 110 8.73 6.00 -7.02
C LYS A 110 9.15 6.59 -5.68
N VAL A 111 10.39 6.99 -5.59
CA VAL A 111 10.84 7.87 -4.51
C VAL A 111 10.28 9.25 -4.79
N VAL A 112 9.65 9.86 -3.78
CA VAL A 112 9.07 11.19 -3.93
C VAL A 112 10.01 12.21 -3.31
N ARG A 113 10.31 13.25 -4.09
CA ARG A 113 11.12 14.36 -3.62
C ARG A 113 10.46 15.67 -4.00
N ARG A 114 10.91 16.74 -3.34
CA ARG A 114 10.43 18.10 -3.60
C ARG A 114 10.68 18.46 -5.07
N GLY A 115 9.67 19.05 -5.69
CA GLY A 115 9.80 19.51 -7.07
C GLY A 115 10.52 20.84 -7.18
N SER A 116 10.58 21.36 -8.41
CA SER A 116 11.22 22.64 -8.70
C SER A 116 10.39 23.82 -8.20
N SER A 117 9.11 23.61 -7.90
CA SER A 117 8.22 24.62 -7.32
C SER A 117 7.41 24.00 -6.20
N PRO A 118 6.76 24.84 -5.34
CA PRO A 118 5.92 24.30 -4.27
C PRO A 118 4.74 23.48 -4.76
N ASP A 119 4.36 23.62 -6.02
CA ASP A 119 3.19 22.96 -6.58
C ASP A 119 3.53 21.66 -7.30
N THR A 120 4.78 21.22 -7.27
CA THR A 120 5.21 20.04 -8.00
C THR A 120 5.95 19.07 -7.11
N LEU A 121 5.96 17.80 -7.53
CA LEU A 121 6.75 16.74 -6.91
C LEU A 121 7.59 16.06 -7.98
N ARG A 122 8.80 15.64 -7.59
CA ARG A 122 9.63 14.80 -8.44
C ARG A 122 9.45 13.36 -8.05
N LEU A 123 9.23 12.52 -9.05
CA LEU A 123 9.07 11.08 -8.90
C LEU A 123 10.32 10.43 -9.47
N ILE A 124 11.11 9.81 -8.59
CA ILE A 124 12.47 9.39 -8.94
C ILE A 124 12.55 7.87 -8.87
N PRO A 125 12.96 7.21 -9.98
CA PRO A 125 13.17 5.76 -9.96
C PRO A 125 14.44 5.40 -9.19
N ILE A 126 14.49 4.17 -8.69
CA ILE A 126 15.75 3.62 -8.16
C ILE A 126 16.64 3.17 -9.32
N ASN A 127 16.02 2.57 -10.35
CA ASN A 127 16.73 2.10 -11.54
C ASN A 127 16.91 3.28 -12.49
N THR A 128 17.93 4.09 -12.23
CA THR A 128 18.19 5.29 -13.00
C THR A 128 18.89 5.03 -14.33
N GLU A 129 19.33 3.80 -14.56
CA GLU A 129 19.97 3.45 -15.83
C GLU A 129 18.95 3.33 -16.96
N GLU A 130 17.73 2.92 -16.62
CA GLU A 130 16.69 2.67 -17.63
C GLU A 130 15.50 3.60 -17.52
N TYR A 131 15.37 4.33 -16.42
CA TYR A 131 14.20 5.17 -16.16
C TYR A 131 14.65 6.54 -15.72
N ASP A 132 13.96 7.56 -16.22
CA ASP A 132 14.24 8.95 -15.87
C ASP A 132 13.30 9.43 -14.77
N GLU A 133 13.76 10.39 -13.98
CA GLU A 133 12.86 11.05 -13.05
C GLU A 133 11.88 11.93 -13.82
N GLN A 134 10.71 12.15 -13.23
CA GLN A 134 9.69 13.00 -13.82
C GLN A 134 9.12 13.91 -12.75
N GLU A 135 8.67 15.07 -13.19
CA GLU A 135 8.09 16.06 -12.28
C GLU A 135 6.64 16.28 -12.69
N TYR A 136 5.75 16.25 -11.68
CA TYR A 136 4.32 16.40 -11.92
C TYR A 136 3.73 17.44 -10.98
N SER A 137 2.68 18.10 -11.47
CA SER A 137 1.89 18.99 -10.62
C SER A 137 1.16 18.17 -9.54
N ILE A 138 1.17 18.71 -8.33
CA ILE A 138 0.43 18.09 -7.22
C ILE A 138 -1.05 17.93 -7.56
N SER A 139 -1.60 18.85 -8.36
CA SER A 139 -3.02 18.81 -8.73
C SER A 139 -3.40 17.56 -9.52
N ARG A 140 -2.45 16.85 -10.10
CA ARG A 140 -2.73 15.63 -10.84
C ARG A 140 -2.91 14.41 -9.94
N ILE A 141 -2.48 14.50 -8.68
CA ILE A 141 -2.47 13.34 -7.78
C ILE A 141 -3.87 13.16 -7.20
N LEU A 142 -4.49 12.01 -7.49
CA LEU A 142 -5.79 11.64 -6.95
C LEU A 142 -5.67 10.92 -5.62
N ARG A 143 -4.72 9.99 -5.52
CA ARG A 143 -4.46 9.21 -4.31
C ARG A 143 -2.98 8.99 -4.18
N ILE A 144 -2.51 8.94 -2.94
CA ILE A 144 -1.11 8.63 -2.67
C ILE A 144 -1.03 7.68 -1.50
N PHE A 145 -0.14 6.69 -1.60
CA PHE A 145 0.04 5.66 -0.59
C PHE A 145 1.50 5.56 -0.25
N LYS A 146 1.81 5.48 1.02
CA LYS A 146 3.19 5.16 1.42
C LYS A 146 3.42 3.67 1.24
N VAL A 147 4.54 3.29 0.66
CA VAL A 147 4.95 1.89 0.58
C VAL A 147 5.59 1.54 1.91
N ILE A 148 4.87 0.75 2.71
CA ILE A 148 5.30 0.37 4.04
C ILE A 148 6.36 -0.73 3.97
N GLY A 149 6.19 -1.66 3.03
CA GLY A 149 7.12 -2.74 2.86
C GLY A 149 6.80 -3.57 1.62
N SER A 150 7.62 -4.56 1.36
CA SER A 150 7.43 -5.44 0.22
C SER A 150 7.86 -6.85 0.55
N ILE A 151 7.28 -7.80 -0.17
CA ILE A 151 7.63 -9.22 -0.09
C ILE A 151 8.06 -9.63 -1.49
N ARG A 152 9.25 -10.23 -1.58
CA ARG A 152 9.79 -10.66 -2.86
C ARG A 152 9.27 -12.05 -3.20
N SER A 153 8.84 -12.22 -4.44
CA SER A 153 8.53 -13.53 -4.96
C SER A 153 9.80 -14.32 -5.15
N ALA A 154 9.75 -15.63 -4.85
CA ALA A 154 10.92 -16.51 -4.97
C ALA A 154 11.15 -16.96 -6.40
N SER A 155 10.21 -16.74 -7.29
CA SER A 155 10.33 -17.24 -8.66
C SER A 155 10.79 -16.20 -9.64
#